data_0b6e91c38d008e1a9515e5689719c7eb
#
_entry.id   0b6e91c38d008e1a9515e5689719c7eb
#
_cell.length_a   1.000
_cell.length_b   1.000
_cell.length_c   1.000
_cell.angle_alpha   90.00
_cell.angle_beta   90.00
_cell.angle_gamma   90.00
#
_symmetry.space_group_name_H-M   'P 1'
#
loop_
_entity.id
_entity.type
_entity.pdbx_description
1 polymer ?
#
loop_
_entity_poly.entity_id
_entity_poly.type
_entity_poly.pdbx_seq_one_letter_code
_entity_poly.pdbx_strand_id
1 'polypeptide(L)'
;MKIWLAYVLLLICSLAQAETWRFGLIGDVPYSDFERQELPPMIQSINEQNVDLIAHIGDFKNGKERCDDNLFDDRYRLFNASRASFIFVPGDNEWTDCERMSNGAYDPIERLNKLRHLFWKDNLSLGQKKLNLERQSGAYPEHSRFRLGPVLFVTLNLPGGTNNFGLTQIPSPEFKARNPIVLAWLKESFALARREKSAGIVLLFQANPGFKHFAQGLAHQGYRDFLEKLYEETQNFSGQVVAAHGDSHMSRIDHPLHDAQGKVLLNFTRVETFGYPIMGWTRGIIDTNSPALFRFETYPWPVKAQ
;
A
#
# COMPACT_ATOMS: atom_id res chain seq x y z
N MET A 1 9.80 25.76 -68.77
CA MET A 1 8.67 25.36 -67.93
C MET A 1 9.27 24.65 -66.73
N LYS A 2 9.41 25.34 -65.60
CA LYS A 2 9.96 24.75 -64.35
C LYS A 2 8.78 24.38 -63.45
N ILE A 3 8.59 23.06 -63.19
CA ILE A 3 7.56 22.53 -62.33
C ILE A 3 8.11 22.54 -60.87
N TRP A 4 7.49 23.33 -59.99
CA TRP A 4 7.78 23.33 -58.57
C TRP A 4 6.93 22.25 -57.92
N LEU A 5 7.56 21.18 -57.41
CA LEU A 5 6.89 20.22 -56.51
C LEU A 5 6.86 20.80 -55.09
N ALA A 6 5.68 21.16 -54.62
CA ALA A 6 5.46 21.52 -53.23
C ALA A 6 5.31 20.23 -52.39
N TYR A 7 6.27 19.95 -51.51
CA TYR A 7 6.16 18.91 -50.50
C TYR A 7 5.28 19.45 -49.35
N VAL A 8 4.07 18.90 -49.20
CA VAL A 8 3.22 19.10 -48.03
C VAL A 8 3.70 18.16 -46.96
N LEU A 9 4.41 18.66 -45.93
CA LEU A 9 4.70 17.91 -44.71
C LEU A 9 3.41 17.82 -43.91
N LEU A 10 2.75 16.64 -43.90
CA LEU A 10 1.70 16.29 -42.96
C LEU A 10 2.34 16.05 -41.60
N LEU A 11 2.26 17.03 -40.69
CA LEU A 11 2.51 16.84 -39.25
C LEU A 11 1.39 15.97 -38.68
N ILE A 12 1.65 14.67 -38.52
CA ILE A 12 0.81 13.77 -37.75
C ILE A 12 1.04 14.13 -36.27
N CYS A 13 0.23 15.04 -35.74
CA CYS A 13 0.07 15.20 -34.29
C CYS A 13 -0.57 13.90 -33.77
N SER A 14 0.23 12.97 -33.27
CA SER A 14 -0.28 11.88 -32.48
C SER A 14 -0.86 12.51 -31.19
N LEU A 15 -2.19 12.59 -31.11
CA LEU A 15 -2.90 12.86 -29.88
C LEU A 15 -2.52 11.73 -28.92
N ALA A 16 -1.63 12.01 -27.98
CA ALA A 16 -1.37 11.09 -26.88
C ALA A 16 -2.71 10.90 -26.17
N GLN A 17 -3.31 9.73 -26.34
CA GLN A 17 -4.55 9.38 -25.66
C GLN A 17 -4.24 9.32 -24.16
N ALA A 18 -5.02 10.06 -23.37
CA ALA A 18 -4.89 10.04 -21.91
C ALA A 18 -5.08 8.62 -21.40
N GLU A 19 -4.02 8.06 -20.84
CA GLU A 19 -4.12 6.76 -20.18
C GLU A 19 -4.44 6.97 -18.71
N THR A 20 -5.48 6.28 -18.22
CA THR A 20 -5.88 6.31 -16.81
C THR A 20 -5.91 4.90 -16.26
N TRP A 21 -5.35 4.73 -15.06
CA TRP A 21 -5.42 3.49 -14.30
C TRP A 21 -6.14 3.73 -12.99
N ARG A 22 -6.81 2.71 -12.48
CA ARG A 22 -7.60 2.79 -11.25
C ARG A 22 -7.20 1.69 -10.31
N PHE A 23 -7.13 2.01 -9.02
CA PHE A 23 -6.88 1.02 -7.97
C PHE A 23 -7.77 1.28 -6.76
N GLY A 24 -8.16 0.21 -6.08
CA GLY A 24 -8.90 0.24 -4.83
C GLY A 24 -7.98 0.01 -3.64
N LEU A 25 -8.16 0.76 -2.57
CA LEU A 25 -7.46 0.58 -1.30
C LEU A 25 -8.48 0.23 -0.21
N ILE A 26 -8.24 -0.87 0.49
CA ILE A 26 -8.95 -1.31 1.69
C ILE A 26 -7.93 -1.71 2.75
N GLY A 27 -8.30 -1.70 4.03
CA GLY A 27 -7.45 -2.14 5.13
C GLY A 27 -8.25 -2.15 6.43
N ASP A 28 -7.69 -2.74 7.49
CA ASP A 28 -8.31 -2.79 8.83
C ASP A 28 -9.76 -3.31 8.79
N VAL A 29 -10.00 -4.34 7.97
CA VAL A 29 -11.28 -4.96 7.68
C VAL A 29 -11.11 -6.42 7.26
N PRO A 30 -11.98 -7.38 7.74
CA PRO A 30 -13.13 -7.21 8.60
C PRO A 30 -12.78 -7.41 10.09
N TYR A 31 -13.37 -6.60 10.98
CA TYR A 31 -13.17 -6.68 12.42
C TYR A 31 -14.41 -7.18 13.20
N SER A 32 -15.55 -7.33 12.52
CA SER A 32 -16.82 -7.78 13.08
C SER A 32 -17.51 -8.78 12.18
N ASP A 33 -18.55 -9.48 12.71
CA ASP A 33 -19.37 -10.39 11.90
C ASP A 33 -20.09 -9.67 10.76
N PHE A 34 -20.52 -8.44 11.00
CA PHE A 34 -21.11 -7.59 9.97
C PHE A 34 -20.11 -7.33 8.85
N GLU A 35 -18.91 -6.90 9.18
CA GLU A 35 -17.90 -6.61 8.16
C GLU A 35 -17.42 -7.88 7.43
N ARG A 36 -17.44 -9.04 8.10
CA ARG A 36 -17.16 -10.33 7.43
C ARG A 36 -18.19 -10.66 6.37
N GLN A 37 -19.47 -10.35 6.62
CA GLN A 37 -20.55 -10.56 5.66
C GLN A 37 -20.48 -9.53 4.52
N GLU A 38 -20.08 -8.31 4.81
CA GLU A 38 -20.07 -7.19 3.86
C GLU A 38 -18.77 -7.08 3.03
N LEU A 39 -17.67 -7.68 3.46
CA LEU A 39 -16.41 -7.59 2.72
C LEU A 39 -16.46 -8.22 1.32
N PRO A 40 -17.05 -9.42 1.10
CA PRO A 40 -17.20 -9.98 -0.24
C PRO A 40 -18.02 -9.09 -1.19
N PRO A 41 -19.23 -8.59 -0.84
CA PRO A 41 -19.98 -7.68 -1.70
C PRO A 41 -19.26 -6.35 -1.92
N MET A 42 -18.51 -5.82 -0.93
CA MET A 42 -17.70 -4.63 -1.13
C MET A 42 -16.59 -4.87 -2.18
N ILE A 43 -15.83 -5.98 -2.09
CA ILE A 43 -14.83 -6.34 -3.10
C ILE A 43 -15.47 -6.51 -4.48
N GLN A 44 -16.66 -7.11 -4.56
CA GLN A 44 -17.40 -7.21 -5.81
C GLN A 44 -17.74 -5.83 -6.37
N SER A 45 -18.27 -4.93 -5.56
CA SER A 45 -18.58 -3.55 -5.96
C SER A 45 -17.35 -2.80 -6.46
N ILE A 46 -16.19 -2.96 -5.80
CA ILE A 46 -14.92 -2.39 -6.26
C ILE A 46 -14.55 -2.94 -7.64
N ASN A 47 -14.67 -4.24 -7.86
CA ASN A 47 -14.42 -4.89 -9.15
C ASN A 47 -15.33 -4.36 -10.28
N GLU A 48 -16.54 -3.94 -9.96
CA GLU A 48 -17.51 -3.36 -10.91
C GLU A 48 -17.13 -1.93 -11.34
N GLN A 49 -16.28 -1.24 -10.56
CA GLN A 49 -15.74 0.08 -10.90
C GLN A 49 -14.55 0.02 -11.90
N ASN A 50 -14.31 -1.13 -12.51
CA ASN A 50 -13.22 -1.37 -13.47
C ASN A 50 -11.85 -0.93 -12.95
N VAL A 51 -11.54 -1.30 -11.72
CA VAL A 51 -10.20 -1.11 -11.17
C VAL A 51 -9.23 -2.14 -11.74
N ASP A 52 -7.98 -1.75 -11.94
CA ASP A 52 -6.91 -2.63 -12.40
C ASP A 52 -6.36 -3.49 -11.26
N LEU A 53 -6.44 -2.95 -10.04
CA LEU A 53 -5.84 -3.49 -8.84
C LEU A 53 -6.70 -3.19 -7.61
N ILE A 54 -6.79 -4.13 -6.66
CA ILE A 54 -7.23 -3.90 -5.29
C ILE A 54 -6.05 -4.20 -4.36
N ALA A 55 -5.76 -3.32 -3.40
CA ALA A 55 -4.78 -3.56 -2.36
C ALA A 55 -5.45 -3.55 -0.98
N HIS A 56 -5.26 -4.64 -0.24
CA HIS A 56 -5.59 -4.73 1.18
C HIS A 56 -4.34 -4.42 2.00
N ILE A 57 -4.42 -3.35 2.78
CA ILE A 57 -3.27 -2.75 3.47
C ILE A 57 -3.17 -3.25 4.91
N GLY A 58 -3.23 -4.57 5.09
CA GLY A 58 -3.07 -5.22 6.38
C GLY A 58 -4.32 -5.24 7.25
N ASP A 59 -4.20 -5.99 8.34
CA ASP A 59 -5.22 -6.15 9.37
C ASP A 59 -6.55 -6.70 8.82
N PHE A 60 -6.48 -7.93 8.26
CA PHE A 60 -7.66 -8.64 7.79
C PHE A 60 -8.45 -9.36 8.91
N LYS A 61 -8.13 -9.10 10.14
CA LYS A 61 -8.81 -9.55 11.36
C LYS A 61 -8.63 -8.52 12.48
N ASN A 62 -9.53 -8.51 13.44
CA ASN A 62 -9.36 -7.62 14.59
C ASN A 62 -8.28 -8.10 15.56
N GLY A 63 -7.75 -7.17 16.36
CA GLY A 63 -6.64 -7.40 17.28
C GLY A 63 -6.93 -8.38 18.45
N LYS A 64 -8.15 -8.95 18.55
CA LYS A 64 -8.54 -9.95 19.57
C LYS A 64 -9.03 -11.26 18.95
N GLU A 65 -9.09 -11.35 17.63
CA GLU A 65 -9.48 -12.56 16.93
C GLU A 65 -8.30 -13.52 16.82
N ARG A 66 -8.56 -14.81 16.96
CA ARG A 66 -7.53 -15.85 16.90
C ARG A 66 -6.86 -15.88 15.51
N CYS A 67 -5.55 -16.11 15.53
CA CYS A 67 -4.75 -16.25 14.29
C CYS A 67 -4.77 -17.69 13.75
N ASP A 68 -5.94 -18.32 13.73
CA ASP A 68 -6.09 -19.71 13.31
C ASP A 68 -5.90 -19.88 11.79
N ASP A 69 -5.37 -21.02 11.37
CA ASP A 69 -5.11 -21.34 9.96
C ASP A 69 -6.34 -21.20 9.07
N ASN A 70 -7.51 -21.65 9.58
CA ASN A 70 -8.77 -21.57 8.84
C ASN A 70 -9.14 -20.13 8.48
N LEU A 71 -8.86 -19.16 9.36
CA LEU A 71 -9.09 -17.75 9.09
C LEU A 71 -8.17 -17.25 7.96
N PHE A 72 -6.90 -17.60 8.01
CA PHE A 72 -5.93 -17.19 6.98
C PHE A 72 -6.25 -17.80 5.62
N ASP A 73 -6.63 -19.07 5.61
CA ASP A 73 -7.05 -19.77 4.40
C ASP A 73 -8.34 -19.18 3.80
N ASP A 74 -9.28 -18.72 4.65
CA ASP A 74 -10.51 -18.05 4.23
C ASP A 74 -10.19 -16.71 3.56
N ARG A 75 -9.34 -15.88 4.17
CA ARG A 75 -8.92 -14.60 3.60
C ARG A 75 -8.15 -14.77 2.30
N TYR A 76 -7.27 -15.76 2.24
CA TYR A 76 -6.59 -16.11 1.00
C TYR A 76 -7.57 -16.43 -0.14
N ARG A 77 -8.56 -17.31 0.13
CA ARG A 77 -9.58 -17.66 -0.87
C ARG A 77 -10.38 -16.46 -1.32
N LEU A 78 -10.81 -15.61 -0.38
CA LEU A 78 -11.57 -14.39 -0.69
C LEU A 78 -10.76 -13.44 -1.58
N PHE A 79 -9.53 -13.13 -1.22
CA PHE A 79 -8.70 -12.20 -1.98
C PHE A 79 -8.31 -12.76 -3.36
N ASN A 80 -8.03 -14.06 -3.42
CA ASN A 80 -7.68 -14.69 -4.68
C ASN A 80 -8.89 -14.88 -5.63
N ALA A 81 -10.12 -14.79 -5.12
CA ALA A 81 -11.34 -14.81 -5.92
C ALA A 81 -11.66 -13.43 -6.57
N SER A 82 -11.01 -12.34 -6.18
CA SER A 82 -11.21 -11.03 -6.80
C SER A 82 -10.97 -11.08 -8.32
N ARG A 83 -11.86 -10.43 -9.09
CA ARG A 83 -11.70 -10.34 -10.56
C ARG A 83 -10.48 -9.51 -10.95
N ALA A 84 -10.26 -8.37 -10.29
CA ALA A 84 -9.06 -7.55 -10.45
C ALA A 84 -7.84 -8.25 -9.83
N SER A 85 -6.64 -7.81 -10.19
CA SER A 85 -5.42 -8.15 -9.48
C SER A 85 -5.56 -7.76 -8.01
N PHE A 86 -5.03 -8.58 -7.09
CA PHE A 86 -5.17 -8.30 -5.67
C PHE A 86 -3.81 -8.39 -4.97
N ILE A 87 -3.48 -7.34 -4.23
CA ILE A 87 -2.25 -7.26 -3.41
C ILE A 87 -2.67 -7.27 -1.94
N PHE A 88 -1.95 -8.03 -1.14
CA PHE A 88 -2.07 -8.03 0.31
C PHE A 88 -0.75 -7.63 0.95
N VAL A 89 -0.81 -6.77 1.95
CA VAL A 89 0.32 -6.34 2.78
C VAL A 89 0.03 -6.74 4.22
N PRO A 90 0.99 -7.30 4.99
CA PRO A 90 0.73 -7.71 6.36
C PRO A 90 0.61 -6.51 7.30
N GLY A 91 -0.36 -6.57 8.22
CA GLY A 91 -0.44 -5.70 9.38
C GLY A 91 0.07 -6.38 10.66
N ASP A 92 -0.13 -5.78 11.82
CA ASP A 92 0.27 -6.40 13.09
C ASP A 92 -0.72 -7.46 13.57
N ASN A 93 -1.99 -7.31 13.27
CA ASN A 93 -3.03 -8.22 13.77
C ASN A 93 -2.88 -9.66 13.28
N GLU A 94 -2.33 -9.90 12.09
CA GLU A 94 -2.18 -11.23 11.53
C GLU A 94 -0.84 -11.90 11.78
N TRP A 95 0.10 -11.24 12.48
CA TRP A 95 1.34 -11.91 12.86
C TRP A 95 1.95 -11.44 14.19
N THR A 96 2.33 -10.15 14.38
CA THR A 96 2.97 -9.71 15.64
C THR A 96 2.06 -9.89 16.84
N ASP A 97 0.77 -9.56 16.71
CA ASP A 97 -0.22 -9.64 17.75
C ASP A 97 -0.69 -11.06 18.04
N CYS A 98 -0.34 -12.02 17.21
CA CYS A 98 -0.76 -13.42 17.39
C CYS A 98 -0.17 -14.08 18.65
N GLU A 99 0.88 -13.49 19.24
CA GLU A 99 1.44 -13.93 20.52
C GLU A 99 0.49 -13.71 21.72
N ARG A 100 -0.48 -12.78 21.57
CA ARG A 100 -1.44 -12.48 22.63
C ARG A 100 -2.31 -13.70 22.95
N MET A 101 -2.61 -13.93 24.23
CA MET A 101 -3.47 -15.04 24.67
C MET A 101 -4.83 -15.03 23.97
N SER A 102 -5.43 -13.84 23.78
CA SER A 102 -6.69 -13.68 23.04
C SER A 102 -6.60 -14.15 21.59
N ASN A 103 -5.43 -14.06 20.99
CA ASN A 103 -5.19 -14.35 19.59
C ASN A 103 -4.68 -15.78 19.35
N GLY A 104 -4.58 -16.57 20.40
CA GLY A 104 -4.20 -17.98 20.36
C GLY A 104 -2.79 -18.28 20.84
N ALA A 105 -2.02 -17.27 21.29
CA ALA A 105 -0.65 -17.39 21.78
C ALA A 105 0.28 -18.09 20.77
N TYR A 106 0.16 -17.75 19.49
CA TYR A 106 1.01 -18.26 18.42
C TYR A 106 2.37 -17.55 18.38
N ASP A 107 3.38 -18.23 17.91
CA ASP A 107 4.66 -17.58 17.58
C ASP A 107 4.49 -16.62 16.39
N PRO A 108 4.84 -15.32 16.51
CA PRO A 108 4.68 -14.34 15.44
C PRO A 108 5.40 -14.70 14.14
N ILE A 109 6.60 -15.28 14.24
CA ILE A 109 7.39 -15.65 13.06
C ILE A 109 6.78 -16.86 12.38
N GLU A 110 6.25 -17.81 13.14
CA GLU A 110 5.50 -18.94 12.57
C GLU A 110 4.27 -18.43 11.82
N ARG A 111 3.50 -17.47 12.38
CA ARG A 111 2.34 -16.88 11.70
C ARG A 111 2.74 -16.11 10.45
N LEU A 112 3.79 -15.32 10.49
CA LEU A 112 4.32 -14.64 9.31
C LEU A 112 4.75 -15.66 8.23
N ASN A 113 5.36 -16.78 8.61
CA ASN A 113 5.70 -17.83 7.68
C ASN A 113 4.46 -18.51 7.08
N LYS A 114 3.39 -18.70 7.85
CA LYS A 114 2.10 -19.17 7.31
C LYS A 114 1.55 -18.21 6.27
N LEU A 115 1.57 -16.89 6.53
CA LEU A 115 1.17 -15.88 5.55
C LEU A 115 2.03 -15.95 4.28
N ARG A 116 3.35 -16.10 4.43
CA ARG A 116 4.29 -16.24 3.30
C ARG A 116 3.93 -17.41 2.39
N HIS A 117 3.59 -18.55 2.96
CA HIS A 117 3.16 -19.74 2.22
C HIS A 117 1.84 -19.55 1.47
N LEU A 118 0.92 -18.76 2.02
CA LEU A 118 -0.38 -18.53 1.41
C LEU A 118 -0.33 -17.41 0.36
N PHE A 119 0.16 -16.24 0.75
CA PHE A 119 -0.03 -15.00 0.00
C PHE A 119 1.15 -14.65 -0.91
N TRP A 120 2.37 -15.12 -0.59
CA TRP A 120 3.60 -14.69 -1.29
C TRP A 120 4.47 -15.87 -1.76
N LYS A 121 3.84 -16.97 -2.13
CA LYS A 121 4.52 -18.22 -2.54
C LYS A 121 5.21 -18.14 -3.90
N ASP A 122 4.80 -17.21 -4.76
CA ASP A 122 5.31 -17.02 -6.11
C ASP A 122 5.39 -15.53 -6.47
N ASN A 123 5.81 -15.21 -7.68
CA ASN A 123 5.97 -13.84 -8.18
C ASN A 123 4.70 -13.30 -8.84
N LEU A 124 3.53 -13.80 -8.49
CA LEU A 124 2.26 -13.34 -9.02
C LEU A 124 1.42 -12.67 -7.92
N SER A 125 0.58 -11.72 -8.32
CA SER A 125 -0.47 -11.18 -7.45
C SER A 125 -1.55 -12.23 -7.17
N LEU A 126 -2.33 -12.02 -6.13
CA LEU A 126 -3.63 -12.67 -5.98
C LEU A 126 -4.63 -12.10 -6.99
N GLY A 127 -5.86 -12.59 -6.92
CA GLY A 127 -6.93 -12.24 -7.87
C GLY A 127 -6.88 -13.10 -9.14
N GLN A 128 -7.89 -12.95 -9.98
CA GLN A 128 -8.00 -13.71 -11.23
C GLN A 128 -7.14 -13.09 -12.34
N LYS A 129 -7.09 -11.78 -12.42
CA LYS A 129 -6.13 -11.06 -13.26
C LYS A 129 -4.79 -11.02 -12.53
N LYS A 130 -3.73 -11.57 -13.14
CA LYS A 130 -2.42 -11.65 -12.49
C LYS A 130 -1.50 -10.52 -12.92
N LEU A 131 -0.79 -9.96 -11.92
CA LEU A 131 0.35 -9.06 -12.13
C LEU A 131 1.64 -9.82 -11.81
N ASN A 132 2.67 -9.60 -12.60
CA ASN A 132 4.02 -10.03 -12.27
C ASN A 132 4.60 -9.09 -11.21
N LEU A 133 5.11 -9.66 -10.13
CA LEU A 133 5.70 -8.95 -9.01
C LEU A 133 7.19 -9.23 -8.95
N GLU A 134 7.99 -8.19 -8.85
CA GLU A 134 9.38 -8.33 -8.44
C GLU A 134 9.42 -8.36 -6.92
N ARG A 135 9.89 -9.45 -6.34
CA ARG A 135 10.02 -9.59 -4.89
C ARG A 135 11.43 -9.25 -4.44
N GLN A 136 11.54 -8.72 -3.23
CA GLN A 136 12.85 -8.54 -2.61
C GLN A 136 13.52 -9.91 -2.45
N SER A 137 14.79 -10.00 -2.82
CA SER A 137 15.58 -11.22 -2.64
C SER A 137 15.75 -11.54 -1.15
N GLY A 138 15.73 -12.84 -0.79
CA GLY A 138 15.93 -13.29 0.58
C GLY A 138 14.66 -13.72 1.29
N ALA A 139 14.59 -13.45 2.60
CA ALA A 139 13.58 -14.03 3.49
C ALA A 139 12.27 -13.21 3.63
N TYR A 140 12.08 -12.15 2.84
CA TYR A 140 10.95 -11.23 2.97
C TYR A 140 10.12 -11.15 1.66
N PRO A 141 9.45 -12.23 1.23
CA PRO A 141 8.69 -12.26 -0.02
C PRO A 141 7.45 -11.36 0.00
N GLU A 142 7.02 -10.88 1.17
CA GLU A 142 5.97 -9.87 1.33
C GLU A 142 6.37 -8.50 0.78
N HIS A 143 7.67 -8.23 0.65
CA HIS A 143 8.18 -7.05 -0.04
C HIS A 143 8.18 -7.30 -1.54
N SER A 144 7.37 -6.53 -2.25
CA SER A 144 7.29 -6.61 -3.71
C SER A 144 7.16 -5.24 -4.35
N ARG A 145 7.43 -5.20 -5.65
CA ARG A 145 7.18 -4.02 -6.48
C ARG A 145 6.66 -4.44 -7.84
N PHE A 146 5.84 -3.58 -8.41
CA PHE A 146 5.22 -3.78 -9.72
C PHE A 146 4.81 -2.42 -10.31
N ARG A 147 4.39 -2.43 -11.57
CA ARG A 147 3.95 -1.21 -12.26
C ARG A 147 2.46 -1.23 -12.54
N LEU A 148 1.88 -0.04 -12.40
CA LEU A 148 0.58 0.27 -12.95
C LEU A 148 0.72 1.58 -13.74
N GLY A 149 0.75 1.48 -15.07
CA GLY A 149 1.11 2.59 -15.92
C GLY A 149 2.50 3.16 -15.59
N PRO A 150 2.65 4.48 -15.49
CA PRO A 150 3.94 5.14 -15.22
C PRO A 150 4.31 5.17 -13.73
N VAL A 151 3.58 4.46 -12.87
CA VAL A 151 3.74 4.48 -11.41
C VAL A 151 4.32 3.16 -10.91
N LEU A 152 5.32 3.24 -10.03
CA LEU A 152 5.88 2.12 -9.31
C LEU A 152 5.12 1.92 -7.99
N PHE A 153 4.56 0.72 -7.78
CA PHE A 153 3.96 0.30 -6.51
C PHE A 153 4.95 -0.55 -5.73
N VAL A 154 5.03 -0.33 -4.43
CA VAL A 154 5.99 -1.01 -3.52
C VAL A 154 5.27 -1.43 -2.26
N THR A 155 5.35 -2.70 -1.90
CA THR A 155 4.84 -3.23 -0.63
C THR A 155 5.96 -3.31 0.41
N LEU A 156 5.63 -2.97 1.66
CA LEU A 156 6.55 -2.97 2.79
C LEU A 156 5.89 -3.65 3.99
N ASN A 157 6.60 -4.55 4.65
CA ASN A 157 6.20 -5.08 5.96
C ASN A 157 6.60 -4.06 7.03
N LEU A 158 5.71 -3.10 7.25
CA LEU A 158 5.81 -2.08 8.29
C LEU A 158 4.51 -2.16 9.11
N PRO A 159 4.43 -3.04 10.12
CA PRO A 159 3.22 -3.29 10.88
C PRO A 159 2.95 -2.19 11.92
N GLY A 160 1.71 -2.07 12.36
CA GLY A 160 1.30 -1.33 13.54
C GLY A 160 2.05 -1.77 14.81
N GLY A 161 1.47 -1.55 15.98
CA GLY A 161 2.09 -2.01 17.22
C GLY A 161 3.53 -1.54 17.40
N THR A 162 3.83 -0.28 17.01
CA THR A 162 5.18 0.32 17.08
C THR A 162 6.23 -0.36 16.20
N ASN A 163 5.82 -0.94 15.06
CA ASN A 163 6.67 -1.66 14.13
C ASN A 163 7.37 -2.88 14.76
N ASN A 164 6.72 -3.52 15.73
CA ASN A 164 7.30 -4.61 16.52
C ASN A 164 8.65 -4.25 17.18
N PHE A 165 8.87 -2.97 17.45
CA PHE A 165 10.10 -2.49 18.10
C PHE A 165 10.28 -3.10 19.48
N GLY A 166 9.18 -3.33 20.19
CA GLY A 166 9.16 -3.84 21.56
C GLY A 166 8.73 -2.76 22.57
N LEU A 167 8.49 -3.21 23.78
CA LEU A 167 7.97 -2.36 24.88
C LEU A 167 9.06 -1.59 25.63
N THR A 168 10.34 -1.83 25.33
CA THR A 168 11.48 -1.19 26.00
C THR A 168 12.22 -0.26 25.03
N GLN A 169 13.25 0.44 25.55
CA GLN A 169 14.18 1.21 24.72
C GLN A 169 15.07 0.32 23.84
N ILE A 170 15.06 -1.00 24.06
CA ILE A 170 15.88 -1.98 23.33
C ILE A 170 15.01 -2.60 22.26
N PRO A 171 15.36 -2.43 20.97
CA PRO A 171 14.59 -3.00 19.88
C PRO A 171 14.59 -4.54 19.92
N SER A 172 13.44 -5.12 19.53
CA SER A 172 13.27 -6.58 19.46
C SER A 172 14.27 -7.20 18.45
N PRO A 173 14.62 -8.49 18.62
CA PRO A 173 15.47 -9.18 17.63
C PRO A 173 14.86 -9.20 16.23
N GLU A 174 13.53 -9.33 16.12
CA GLU A 174 12.81 -9.31 14.85
C GLU A 174 12.93 -7.95 14.17
N PHE A 175 12.64 -6.87 14.88
CA PHE A 175 12.81 -5.51 14.36
C PHE A 175 14.24 -5.26 13.86
N LYS A 176 15.24 -5.65 14.64
CA LYS A 176 16.67 -5.52 14.25
C LYS A 176 16.99 -6.25 12.95
N ALA A 177 16.36 -7.39 12.71
CA ALA A 177 16.57 -8.18 11.50
C ALA A 177 15.83 -7.58 10.30
N ARG A 178 14.55 -7.19 10.47
CA ARG A 178 13.68 -6.73 9.38
C ARG A 178 13.92 -5.28 8.98
N ASN A 179 14.06 -4.35 9.94
CA ASN A 179 14.09 -2.91 9.66
C ASN A 179 15.16 -2.50 8.63
N PRO A 180 16.43 -2.96 8.71
CA PRO A 180 17.43 -2.66 7.69
C PRO A 180 17.04 -3.14 6.29
N ILE A 181 16.33 -4.26 6.19
CA ILE A 181 15.88 -4.86 4.92
C ILE A 181 14.76 -4.00 4.32
N VAL A 182 13.80 -3.54 5.14
CA VAL A 182 12.74 -2.60 4.73
C VAL A 182 13.35 -1.30 4.20
N LEU A 183 14.32 -0.72 4.91
CA LEU A 183 14.99 0.52 4.52
C LEU A 183 15.77 0.37 3.21
N ALA A 184 16.49 -0.74 3.04
CA ALA A 184 17.19 -1.05 1.80
C ALA A 184 16.21 -1.15 0.62
N TRP A 185 15.09 -1.88 0.79
CA TRP A 185 14.07 -2.04 -0.24
C TRP A 185 13.40 -0.72 -0.62
N LEU A 186 13.09 0.13 0.36
CA LEU A 186 12.57 1.47 0.13
C LEU A 186 13.55 2.29 -0.73
N LYS A 187 14.81 2.37 -0.33
CA LYS A 187 15.87 3.10 -1.05
C LYS A 187 16.06 2.57 -2.49
N GLU A 188 16.15 1.26 -2.66
CA GLU A 188 16.28 0.62 -3.97
C GLU A 188 15.09 0.88 -4.87
N SER A 189 13.88 0.91 -4.30
CA SER A 189 12.65 1.21 -5.05
C SER A 189 12.61 2.65 -5.53
N PHE A 190 13.01 3.62 -4.72
CA PHE A 190 13.17 5.01 -5.17
C PHE A 190 14.28 5.16 -6.22
N ALA A 191 15.41 4.47 -6.04
CA ALA A 191 16.48 4.45 -7.04
C ALA A 191 16.01 3.87 -8.38
N LEU A 192 15.21 2.80 -8.35
CA LEU A 192 14.55 2.22 -9.53
C LEU A 192 13.61 3.24 -10.18
N ALA A 193 12.72 3.86 -9.38
CA ALA A 193 11.77 4.85 -9.88
C ALA A 193 12.47 6.04 -10.57
N ARG A 194 13.57 6.54 -10.00
CA ARG A 194 14.40 7.60 -10.63
C ARG A 194 15.04 7.13 -11.94
N ARG A 195 15.68 5.96 -11.93
CA ARG A 195 16.34 5.39 -13.12
C ARG A 195 15.37 5.20 -14.28
N GLU A 196 14.16 4.78 -13.98
CA GLU A 196 13.14 4.53 -15.00
C GLU A 196 12.22 5.73 -15.27
N LYS A 197 12.51 6.87 -14.64
CA LYS A 197 11.73 8.11 -14.76
C LYS A 197 10.25 7.91 -14.48
N SER A 198 9.94 7.13 -13.43
CA SER A 198 8.55 6.92 -13.00
C SER A 198 7.91 8.25 -12.65
N ALA A 199 6.67 8.47 -13.11
CA ALA A 199 5.92 9.68 -12.78
C ALA A 199 5.52 9.73 -11.29
N GLY A 200 5.38 8.55 -10.66
CA GLY A 200 5.07 8.44 -9.24
C GLY A 200 5.51 7.12 -8.62
N ILE A 201 5.48 7.08 -7.30
CA ILE A 201 5.68 5.88 -6.48
C ILE A 201 4.57 5.79 -5.44
N VAL A 202 3.98 4.60 -5.26
CA VAL A 202 2.98 4.30 -4.24
C VAL A 202 3.57 3.27 -3.28
N LEU A 203 3.69 3.64 -2.02
CA LEU A 203 4.13 2.76 -0.94
C LEU A 203 2.91 2.20 -0.22
N LEU A 204 2.81 0.88 -0.14
CA LEU A 204 1.72 0.15 0.52
C LEU A 204 2.28 -0.51 1.80
N PHE A 205 1.80 -0.11 2.96
CA PHE A 205 2.18 -0.67 4.26
C PHE A 205 1.06 -0.45 5.27
N GLN A 206 1.04 -1.18 6.40
CA GLN A 206 -0.12 -1.12 7.29
C GLN A 206 -0.04 0.04 8.30
N ALA A 207 1.09 0.21 8.99
CA ALA A 207 1.20 1.11 10.13
C ALA A 207 0.84 2.58 9.84
N ASN A 208 0.24 3.27 10.80
CA ASN A 208 0.34 4.72 10.88
C ASN A 208 1.64 5.11 11.59
N PRO A 209 2.71 5.51 10.88
CA PRO A 209 4.01 5.75 11.50
C PRO A 209 4.08 7.07 12.28
N GLY A 210 3.00 7.85 12.32
CA GLY A 210 2.94 9.11 13.07
C GLY A 210 3.56 10.30 12.35
N PHE A 211 3.23 10.57 11.11
CA PHE A 211 3.76 11.68 10.30
C PHE A 211 3.73 13.04 11.01
N LYS A 212 2.64 13.34 11.75
CA LYS A 212 2.54 14.59 12.52
C LYS A 212 3.58 14.68 13.64
N HIS A 213 3.79 13.57 14.36
CA HIS A 213 4.81 13.52 15.41
C HIS A 213 6.21 13.62 14.82
N PHE A 214 6.46 13.00 13.67
CA PHE A 214 7.72 13.12 12.95
C PHE A 214 8.02 14.58 12.59
N ALA A 215 7.06 15.31 12.04
CA ALA A 215 7.21 16.74 11.71
C ALA A 215 7.51 17.61 12.94
N GLN A 216 7.20 17.14 14.15
CA GLN A 216 7.49 17.80 15.43
C GLN A 216 8.78 17.28 16.09
N GLY A 217 9.54 16.38 15.44
CA GLY A 217 10.72 15.73 16.01
C GLY A 217 10.41 14.66 17.06
N LEU A 218 9.16 14.22 17.17
CA LEU A 218 8.64 13.29 18.18
C LEU A 218 8.34 11.88 17.63
N ALA A 219 8.99 11.49 16.54
CA ALA A 219 8.77 10.17 15.93
C ALA A 219 9.06 9.03 16.92
N HIS A 220 8.17 8.02 16.94
CA HIS A 220 8.41 6.80 17.69
C HIS A 220 9.64 6.06 17.16
N GLN A 221 10.46 5.48 18.03
CA GLN A 221 11.73 4.84 17.66
C GLN A 221 11.56 3.75 16.59
N GLY A 222 10.48 2.97 16.65
CA GLY A 222 10.18 1.93 15.66
C GLY A 222 9.89 2.44 14.25
N TYR A 223 9.55 3.71 14.09
CA TYR A 223 9.24 4.30 12.78
C TYR A 223 10.21 5.41 12.35
N ARG A 224 11.10 5.85 13.23
CA ARG A 224 11.99 6.99 12.98
C ARG A 224 12.83 6.79 11.73
N ASP A 225 13.58 5.69 11.66
CA ASP A 225 14.47 5.42 10.53
C ASP A 225 13.71 5.35 9.20
N PHE A 226 12.50 4.74 9.21
CA PHE A 226 11.64 4.69 8.04
C PHE A 226 11.19 6.08 7.62
N LEU A 227 10.71 6.91 8.55
CA LEU A 227 10.23 8.26 8.26
C LEU A 227 11.37 9.18 7.78
N GLU A 228 12.55 9.10 8.38
CA GLU A 228 13.74 9.83 7.95
C GLU A 228 14.13 9.43 6.52
N LYS A 229 14.16 8.12 6.24
CA LYS A 229 14.48 7.62 4.88
C LYS A 229 13.41 7.99 3.87
N LEU A 230 12.14 7.86 4.20
CA LEU A 230 11.02 8.26 3.34
C LEU A 230 11.07 9.76 3.03
N TYR A 231 11.34 10.58 4.02
CA TYR A 231 11.48 12.04 3.87
C TYR A 231 12.65 12.39 2.93
N GLU A 232 13.83 11.82 3.16
CA GLU A 232 15.01 11.99 2.29
C GLU A 232 14.71 11.62 0.84
N GLU A 233 14.13 10.44 0.62
CA GLU A 233 13.83 9.92 -0.72
C GLU A 233 12.76 10.76 -1.42
N THR A 234 11.74 11.26 -0.67
CA THR A 234 10.68 12.13 -1.19
C THR A 234 11.24 13.47 -1.67
N GLN A 235 12.15 14.08 -0.92
CA GLN A 235 12.81 15.33 -1.34
C GLN A 235 13.67 15.17 -2.59
N ASN A 236 14.25 13.99 -2.78
CA ASN A 236 15.13 13.66 -3.91
C ASN A 236 14.38 13.01 -5.10
N PHE A 237 13.05 12.98 -5.07
CA PHE A 237 12.23 12.42 -6.14
C PHE A 237 11.41 13.50 -6.83
N SER A 238 11.56 13.60 -8.15
CA SER A 238 10.86 14.62 -8.95
C SER A 238 9.39 14.28 -9.24
N GLY A 239 8.98 13.00 -9.05
CA GLY A 239 7.61 12.54 -9.24
C GLY A 239 6.78 12.65 -7.96
N GLN A 240 5.54 12.14 -8.02
CA GLN A 240 4.62 12.11 -6.91
C GLN A 240 4.86 10.88 -6.03
N VAL A 241 4.80 11.06 -4.72
CA VAL A 241 4.96 10.00 -3.71
C VAL A 241 3.64 9.84 -2.95
N VAL A 242 3.12 8.63 -2.90
CA VAL A 242 1.94 8.27 -2.11
C VAL A 242 2.33 7.25 -1.05
N ALA A 243 2.02 7.55 0.20
CA ALA A 243 2.04 6.59 1.31
C ALA A 243 0.60 6.17 1.61
N ALA A 244 0.24 4.95 1.21
CA ALA A 244 -1.06 4.36 1.50
C ALA A 244 -0.94 3.39 2.68
N HIS A 245 -1.67 3.67 3.76
CA HIS A 245 -1.60 2.91 5.01
C HIS A 245 -2.97 2.82 5.70
N GLY A 246 -3.05 2.01 6.77
CA GLY A 246 -4.21 1.85 7.65
C GLY A 246 -3.92 2.22 9.10
N ASP A 247 -4.22 1.29 10.02
CA ASP A 247 -3.89 1.25 11.45
C ASP A 247 -4.71 2.17 12.35
N SER A 248 -4.85 3.45 12.05
CA SER A 248 -5.61 4.35 12.93
C SER A 248 -7.07 4.56 12.54
N HIS A 249 -7.56 3.89 11.51
CA HIS A 249 -8.98 3.85 11.08
C HIS A 249 -9.61 5.22 10.78
N MET A 250 -8.82 6.18 10.33
CA MET A 250 -9.27 7.58 10.23
C MET A 250 -9.75 8.01 8.85
N SER A 251 -9.55 7.21 7.82
CA SER A 251 -9.86 7.54 6.41
C SER A 251 -9.55 9.00 6.07
N ARG A 252 -8.34 9.28 5.65
CA ARG A 252 -7.92 10.66 5.32
C ARG A 252 -6.95 10.70 4.15
N ILE A 253 -6.96 11.85 3.48
CA ILE A 253 -6.05 12.18 2.39
C ILE A 253 -5.48 13.56 2.69
N ASP A 254 -4.15 13.65 2.91
CA ASP A 254 -3.48 14.91 3.24
C ASP A 254 -2.00 14.91 2.85
N HIS A 255 -1.32 16.05 3.11
CA HIS A 255 0.10 16.28 2.86
C HIS A 255 0.82 16.58 4.19
N PRO A 256 1.13 15.56 5.01
CA PRO A 256 1.62 15.76 6.36
C PRO A 256 3.11 16.13 6.46
N LEU A 257 3.89 16.04 5.38
CA LEU A 257 5.31 16.36 5.39
C LEU A 257 5.59 17.80 4.98
N HIS A 258 6.60 18.39 5.60
CA HIS A 258 7.05 19.76 5.35
C HIS A 258 8.57 19.77 5.14
N ASP A 259 9.06 20.71 4.35
CA ASP A 259 10.51 20.95 4.22
C ASP A 259 11.10 21.64 5.46
N ALA A 260 12.41 21.85 5.46
CA ALA A 260 13.12 22.51 6.56
C ALA A 260 12.68 23.96 6.82
N GLN A 261 11.98 24.59 5.88
CA GLN A 261 11.42 25.94 5.99
C GLN A 261 9.95 25.92 6.43
N GLY A 262 9.37 24.74 6.71
CA GLY A 262 7.98 24.56 7.12
C GLY A 262 6.97 24.60 5.98
N LYS A 263 7.41 24.56 4.72
CA LYS A 263 6.54 24.50 3.54
C LYS A 263 6.10 23.06 3.28
N VAL A 264 4.83 22.86 2.99
CA VAL A 264 4.26 21.54 2.66
C VAL A 264 4.95 20.92 1.44
N LEU A 265 5.36 19.66 1.55
CA LEU A 265 5.85 18.86 0.42
C LEU A 265 4.66 18.38 -0.42
N LEU A 266 4.30 19.15 -1.45
CA LEU A 266 3.13 18.86 -2.30
C LEU A 266 3.31 17.62 -3.19
N ASN A 267 4.55 17.13 -3.35
CA ASN A 267 4.82 15.87 -4.04
C ASN A 267 4.65 14.64 -3.13
N PHE A 268 4.25 14.81 -1.86
CA PHE A 268 3.95 13.71 -0.94
C PHE A 268 2.49 13.75 -0.53
N THR A 269 1.77 12.64 -0.73
CA THR A 269 0.39 12.45 -0.29
C THR A 269 0.30 11.25 0.63
N ARG A 270 -0.31 11.40 1.81
CA ARG A 270 -0.76 10.30 2.63
C ARG A 270 -2.19 9.94 2.26
N VAL A 271 -2.45 8.64 2.10
CA VAL A 271 -3.78 8.06 1.98
C VAL A 271 -3.94 7.02 3.08
N GLU A 272 -4.79 7.30 4.06
CA GLU A 272 -5.16 6.35 5.10
C GLU A 272 -6.51 5.73 4.78
N THR A 273 -6.59 4.40 4.80
CA THR A 273 -7.82 3.66 4.51
C THR A 273 -8.86 3.81 5.61
N PHE A 274 -10.10 3.42 5.29
CA PHE A 274 -11.11 3.17 6.30
C PHE A 274 -10.66 2.03 7.22
N GLY A 275 -11.26 1.93 8.38
CA GLY A 275 -11.12 0.83 9.33
C GLY A 275 -12.27 0.88 10.32
N TYR A 276 -12.47 -0.22 11.05
CA TYR A 276 -13.53 -0.37 12.04
C TYR A 276 -13.67 0.88 12.95
N PRO A 277 -14.89 1.38 13.27
CA PRO A 277 -16.19 0.82 12.91
C PRO A 277 -16.77 1.32 11.57
N ILE A 278 -16.02 2.07 10.79
CA ILE A 278 -16.49 2.61 9.51
C ILE A 278 -15.83 1.83 8.38
N MET A 279 -16.58 0.91 7.79
CA MET A 279 -16.14 0.17 6.62
C MET A 279 -16.17 1.05 5.37
N GLY A 280 -15.24 0.85 4.44
CA GLY A 280 -15.19 1.60 3.20
C GLY A 280 -13.94 1.30 2.38
N TRP A 281 -13.81 1.98 1.25
CA TRP A 281 -12.66 1.86 0.38
C TRP A 281 -12.31 3.20 -0.27
N THR A 282 -11.08 3.33 -0.73
CA THR A 282 -10.59 4.51 -1.43
C THR A 282 -10.20 4.14 -2.85
N ARG A 283 -10.74 4.85 -3.84
CA ARG A 283 -10.32 4.75 -5.23
C ARG A 283 -9.16 5.69 -5.47
N GLY A 284 -8.03 5.16 -5.95
CA GLY A 284 -6.95 5.94 -6.53
C GLY A 284 -7.06 5.93 -8.05
N ILE A 285 -6.85 7.07 -8.67
CA ILE A 285 -6.83 7.26 -10.13
C ILE A 285 -5.48 7.86 -10.50
N ILE A 286 -4.77 7.21 -11.42
CA ILE A 286 -3.55 7.70 -12.04
C ILE A 286 -3.97 8.33 -13.36
N ASP A 287 -3.70 9.62 -13.54
CA ASP A 287 -4.02 10.39 -14.75
C ASP A 287 -2.77 11.14 -15.24
N THR A 288 -2.21 10.71 -16.35
CA THR A 288 -0.98 11.29 -16.91
C THR A 288 -1.15 12.70 -17.44
N ASN A 289 -2.38 13.16 -17.65
CA ASN A 289 -2.65 14.54 -18.04
C ASN A 289 -2.79 15.50 -16.86
N SER A 290 -2.91 14.97 -15.64
CA SER A 290 -3.01 15.77 -14.42
C SER A 290 -1.62 16.09 -13.89
N PRO A 291 -1.27 17.35 -13.61
CA PRO A 291 -0.03 17.69 -12.92
C PRO A 291 0.11 17.04 -11.53
N ALA A 292 -1.01 16.76 -10.88
CA ALA A 292 -1.06 16.06 -9.59
C ALA A 292 -0.83 14.55 -9.74
N LEU A 293 -0.92 13.99 -10.94
CA LEU A 293 -0.85 12.58 -11.30
C LEU A 293 -1.93 11.72 -10.61
N PHE A 294 -2.16 11.91 -9.32
CA PHE A 294 -3.10 11.12 -8.53
C PHE A 294 -4.36 11.92 -8.16
N ARG A 295 -5.50 11.23 -8.18
CA ARG A 295 -6.75 11.68 -7.57
C ARG A 295 -7.30 10.54 -6.71
N PHE A 296 -7.83 10.88 -5.55
CA PHE A 296 -8.40 9.92 -4.61
C PHE A 296 -9.85 10.25 -4.30
N GLU A 297 -10.68 9.21 -4.19
CA GLU A 297 -12.11 9.32 -3.89
C GLU A 297 -12.46 8.24 -2.85
N THR A 298 -13.15 8.64 -1.79
CA THR A 298 -13.51 7.76 -0.67
C THR A 298 -14.97 7.30 -0.77
N TYR A 299 -15.21 6.03 -0.48
CA TYR A 299 -16.53 5.37 -0.56
C TYR A 299 -16.80 4.62 0.75
N PRO A 300 -17.56 5.22 1.69
CA PRO A 300 -18.10 4.50 2.84
C PRO A 300 -18.98 3.33 2.42
N TRP A 301 -18.96 2.24 3.19
CA TRP A 301 -19.72 1.01 2.92
C TRP A 301 -20.48 0.55 4.16
N PRO A 302 -21.69 -0.04 4.05
CA PRO A 302 -22.48 -0.09 2.82
C PRO A 302 -22.93 1.29 2.38
N VAL A 303 -23.15 1.45 1.08
CA VAL A 303 -23.71 2.68 0.53
C VAL A 303 -25.13 2.81 1.10
N LYS A 304 -25.39 3.83 1.94
CA LYS A 304 -26.75 4.11 2.38
C LYS A 304 -27.57 4.44 1.13
N ALA A 305 -28.64 3.67 0.88
CA ALA A 305 -29.63 4.06 -0.12
C ALA A 305 -30.13 5.47 0.23
N GLN A 306 -29.98 6.43 -0.70
CA GLN A 306 -30.52 7.77 -0.58
C GLN A 306 -32.04 7.75 -0.77
#